data_b2cc1385815cf87ddf07a781f57c7eb8
#
_entry.id   b2cc1385815cf87ddf07a781f57c7eb8
#
_cell.length_a   1.000
_cell.length_b   1.000
_cell.length_c   1.000
_cell.angle_alpha   90.00
_cell.angle_beta   90.00
_cell.angle_gamma   90.00
#
_symmetry.space_group_name_H-M   'P 1'
#
loop_
_entity.id
_entity.type
_entity.pdbx_description
1 polymer ?
#
loop_
_entity_poly.entity_id
_entity_poly.type
_entity_poly.pdbx_seq_one_letter_code
_entity_poly.pdbx_strand_id
1 'polypeptide(L)'
;MHNKSIVLGSTGLIGKHLLSYLGEKDLSVIAISRRPIDDIPKNVSPMIIDFDEFLDQGHLPDCKHIYICLGTTIKKAGSKESFKKVDLDYCLGFAKKARESGATTISLVTSIGANADSKNFYLKTKGKLENEIKTMGFDSVNIFQPGLLLGNRDEIRPLEFLGQYGSFLLNMFLFGSLKKYRSIEASKVAHAMANSPNNNLSLIHI
;
A
#
# COMPACT_ATOMS: atom_id res chain seq x y z
N MET A 1 10.98 -24.02 -3.75
CA MET A 1 11.03 -22.73 -3.02
C MET A 1 9.62 -22.15 -3.04
N HIS A 2 8.97 -22.03 -1.88
CA HIS A 2 7.60 -21.50 -1.85
C HIS A 2 7.62 -20.00 -2.12
N ASN A 3 6.98 -19.59 -3.22
CA ASN A 3 6.79 -18.18 -3.60
C ASN A 3 5.73 -17.53 -2.68
N LYS A 4 6.04 -17.40 -1.39
CA LYS A 4 5.14 -16.73 -0.45
C LYS A 4 5.16 -15.22 -0.64
N SER A 5 3.99 -14.63 -0.63
CA SER A 5 3.81 -13.18 -0.63
C SER A 5 3.23 -12.71 0.70
N ILE A 6 3.61 -11.53 1.15
CA ILE A 6 3.05 -10.90 2.35
C ILE A 6 2.29 -9.64 1.94
N VAL A 7 1.09 -9.45 2.49
CA VAL A 7 0.29 -8.25 2.28
C VAL A 7 0.08 -7.53 3.61
N LEU A 8 0.70 -6.38 3.79
CA LEU A 8 0.50 -5.46 4.91
C LEU A 8 -0.57 -4.44 4.57
N GLY A 9 -1.54 -4.21 5.46
CA GLY A 9 -2.69 -3.35 5.20
C GLY A 9 -3.81 -4.08 4.44
N SER A 10 -3.92 -5.37 4.63
CA SER A 10 -4.85 -6.31 4.01
C SER A 10 -6.34 -5.97 4.23
N THR A 11 -6.69 -5.29 5.32
CA THR A 11 -8.06 -4.82 5.62
C THR A 11 -8.42 -3.50 4.94
N GLY A 12 -7.45 -2.83 4.30
CA GLY A 12 -7.67 -1.58 3.58
C GLY A 12 -8.32 -1.78 2.21
N LEU A 13 -8.76 -0.68 1.58
CA LEU A 13 -9.48 -0.71 0.30
C LEU A 13 -8.68 -1.43 -0.80
N ILE A 14 -7.41 -1.07 -0.99
CA ILE A 14 -6.55 -1.73 -1.98
C ILE A 14 -6.20 -3.15 -1.52
N GLY A 15 -5.88 -3.33 -0.22
CA GLY A 15 -5.47 -4.62 0.33
C GLY A 15 -6.51 -5.71 0.16
N LYS A 16 -7.79 -5.44 0.39
CA LYS A 16 -8.90 -6.39 0.16
C LYS A 16 -8.94 -6.88 -1.29
N HIS A 17 -8.91 -5.96 -2.27
CA HIS A 17 -8.86 -6.32 -3.69
C HIS A 17 -7.58 -7.08 -4.06
N LEU A 18 -6.45 -6.69 -3.47
CA LEU A 18 -5.17 -7.37 -3.74
C LEU A 18 -5.18 -8.81 -3.24
N LEU A 19 -5.74 -9.09 -2.05
CA LEU A 19 -5.90 -10.46 -1.57
C LEU A 19 -6.75 -11.31 -2.52
N SER A 20 -7.83 -10.75 -3.06
CA SER A 20 -8.68 -11.43 -4.06
C SER A 20 -7.87 -11.81 -5.30
N TYR A 21 -7.18 -10.85 -5.92
CA TYR A 21 -6.36 -11.10 -7.12
C TYR A 21 -5.18 -12.06 -6.89
N LEU A 22 -4.53 -11.99 -5.74
CA LEU A 22 -3.45 -12.93 -5.40
C LEU A 22 -4.02 -14.32 -5.09
N GLY A 23 -5.22 -14.39 -4.51
CA GLY A 23 -5.95 -15.62 -4.28
C GLY A 23 -6.30 -16.36 -5.56
N GLU A 24 -6.74 -15.65 -6.59
CA GLU A 24 -7.04 -16.20 -7.92
C GLU A 24 -5.80 -16.80 -8.63
N LYS A 25 -4.61 -16.33 -8.29
CA LYS A 25 -3.34 -16.82 -8.86
C LYS A 25 -2.76 -18.05 -8.16
N ASP A 26 -3.47 -18.63 -7.19
CA ASP A 26 -3.01 -19.77 -6.38
C ASP A 26 -1.64 -19.55 -5.70
N LEU A 27 -1.35 -18.28 -5.35
CA LEU A 27 -0.15 -17.91 -4.62
C LEU A 27 -0.37 -18.09 -3.12
N SER A 28 0.64 -18.62 -2.42
CA SER A 28 0.62 -18.63 -0.95
C SER A 28 0.79 -17.21 -0.43
N VAL A 29 -0.21 -16.67 0.24
CA VAL A 29 -0.25 -15.29 0.73
C VAL A 29 -0.45 -15.23 2.22
N ILE A 30 0.31 -14.39 2.91
CA ILE A 30 0.11 -14.06 4.32
C ILE A 30 -0.46 -12.65 4.40
N ALA A 31 -1.66 -12.53 4.96
CA ALA A 31 -2.35 -11.26 5.15
C ALA A 31 -2.13 -10.74 6.57
N ILE A 32 -1.29 -9.70 6.71
CA ILE A 32 -0.99 -9.11 8.01
C ILE A 32 -2.02 -8.03 8.36
N SER A 33 -2.62 -8.15 9.55
CA SER A 33 -3.59 -7.19 10.06
C SER A 33 -3.52 -7.09 11.59
N ARG A 34 -4.16 -6.05 12.14
CA ARG A 34 -4.35 -5.87 13.58
C ARG A 34 -5.72 -6.40 14.06
N ARG A 35 -6.58 -6.80 13.15
CA ARG A 35 -7.94 -7.28 13.41
C ARG A 35 -8.28 -8.42 12.47
N PRO A 36 -9.23 -9.29 12.81
CA PRO A 36 -9.71 -10.32 11.91
C PRO A 36 -10.05 -9.77 10.53
N ILE A 37 -9.88 -10.58 9.52
CA ILE A 37 -10.17 -10.26 8.12
C ILE A 37 -11.31 -11.19 7.70
N ASP A 38 -12.40 -10.60 7.24
CA ASP A 38 -13.53 -11.35 6.69
C ASP A 38 -13.29 -11.73 5.23
N ASP A 39 -13.93 -12.79 4.75
CA ASP A 39 -13.92 -13.24 3.35
C ASP A 39 -12.52 -13.43 2.75
N ILE A 40 -11.70 -14.23 3.43
CA ILE A 40 -10.33 -14.53 3.00
C ILE A 40 -10.34 -15.64 1.94
N PRO A 41 -9.65 -15.50 0.78
CA PRO A 41 -9.42 -16.58 -0.16
C PRO A 41 -8.71 -17.79 0.49
N LYS A 42 -8.99 -19.01 0.01
CA LYS A 42 -8.51 -20.27 0.63
C LYS A 42 -6.98 -20.38 0.75
N ASN A 43 -6.25 -19.79 -0.16
CA ASN A 43 -4.77 -19.78 -0.20
C ASN A 43 -4.14 -18.59 0.54
N VAL A 44 -4.96 -17.77 1.23
CA VAL A 44 -4.51 -16.66 2.06
C VAL A 44 -4.59 -17.06 3.52
N SER A 45 -3.48 -16.94 4.24
CA SER A 45 -3.41 -17.18 5.69
C SER A 45 -3.39 -15.85 6.45
N PRO A 46 -4.32 -15.59 7.36
CA PRO A 46 -4.30 -14.38 8.16
C PRO A 46 -3.21 -14.47 9.24
N MET A 47 -2.52 -13.35 9.46
CA MET A 47 -1.58 -13.16 10.56
C MET A 47 -2.00 -11.91 11.33
N ILE A 48 -2.69 -12.14 12.46
CA ILE A 48 -3.23 -11.07 13.31
C ILE A 48 -2.22 -10.77 14.40
N ILE A 49 -1.68 -9.55 14.43
CA ILE A 49 -0.58 -9.16 15.31
C ILE A 49 -0.74 -7.72 15.81
N ASP A 50 -0.19 -7.44 16.98
CA ASP A 50 0.14 -6.07 17.37
C ASP A 50 1.41 -5.63 16.62
N PHE A 51 1.36 -4.47 15.98
CA PHE A 51 2.47 -4.02 15.12
C PHE A 51 3.68 -3.55 15.94
N ASP A 52 3.47 -2.93 17.10
CA ASP A 52 4.57 -2.45 17.94
C ASP A 52 5.34 -3.64 18.53
N GLU A 53 4.64 -4.59 19.15
CA GLU A 53 5.22 -5.80 19.70
C GLU A 53 5.93 -6.63 18.61
N PHE A 54 5.28 -6.80 17.47
CA PHE A 54 5.84 -7.59 16.37
C PHE A 54 7.10 -6.94 15.77
N LEU A 55 7.13 -5.63 15.62
CA LEU A 55 8.33 -4.95 15.12
C LEU A 55 9.49 -5.01 16.09
N ASP A 56 9.24 -5.10 17.39
CA ASP A 56 10.26 -5.28 18.40
C ASP A 56 10.81 -6.71 18.40
N GLN A 57 9.98 -7.73 18.53
CA GLN A 57 10.40 -9.11 18.82
C GLN A 57 10.04 -10.13 17.73
N GLY A 58 9.12 -9.81 16.82
CA GLY A 58 8.61 -10.76 15.84
C GLY A 58 9.52 -10.94 14.63
N HIS A 59 9.33 -12.06 13.94
CA HIS A 59 10.00 -12.38 12.69
C HIS A 59 8.95 -12.75 11.64
N LEU A 60 9.12 -12.24 10.42
CA LEU A 60 8.27 -12.65 9.31
C LEU A 60 8.71 -14.03 8.79
N PRO A 61 7.78 -14.87 8.35
CA PRO A 61 8.15 -16.10 7.66
C PRO A 61 8.81 -15.77 6.32
N ASP A 62 9.58 -16.72 5.81
CA ASP A 62 10.24 -16.59 4.50
C ASP A 62 9.26 -16.14 3.43
N CYS A 63 9.61 -15.11 2.71
CA CYS A 63 8.77 -14.55 1.65
C CYS A 63 9.63 -14.05 0.48
N LYS A 64 9.03 -14.03 -0.69
CA LYS A 64 9.66 -13.51 -1.93
C LYS A 64 9.24 -12.06 -2.19
N HIS A 65 8.00 -11.72 -1.88
CA HIS A 65 7.40 -10.42 -2.20
C HIS A 65 6.61 -9.87 -1.01
N ILE A 66 6.86 -8.62 -0.66
CA ILE A 66 6.02 -7.87 0.27
C ILE A 66 5.23 -6.78 -0.45
N TYR A 67 3.91 -6.76 -0.23
CA TYR A 67 3.00 -5.71 -0.67
C TYR A 67 2.63 -4.83 0.52
N ILE A 68 2.88 -3.53 0.43
CA ILE A 68 2.56 -2.55 1.47
C ILE A 68 1.42 -1.66 0.98
N CYS A 69 0.21 -1.98 1.45
CA CYS A 69 -1.02 -1.20 1.24
C CYS A 69 -1.45 -0.45 2.51
N LEU A 70 -0.58 -0.45 3.53
CA LEU A 70 -0.84 0.23 4.80
C LEU A 70 -0.81 1.74 4.61
N GLY A 71 -1.79 2.42 5.17
CA GLY A 71 -1.87 3.87 5.18
C GLY A 71 -3.11 4.36 5.87
N THR A 72 -3.06 5.59 6.35
CA THR A 72 -4.17 6.26 7.01
C THR A 72 -4.29 7.71 6.52
N THR A 73 -5.10 8.51 7.18
CA THR A 73 -5.12 9.96 7.00
C THR A 73 -4.79 10.63 8.34
N ILE A 74 -4.30 11.87 8.30
CA ILE A 74 -4.00 12.61 9.52
C ILE A 74 -5.27 12.72 10.40
N LYS A 75 -6.44 12.91 9.78
CA LYS A 75 -7.72 12.95 10.48
C LYS A 75 -8.04 11.62 11.19
N LYS A 76 -7.84 10.48 10.51
CA LYS A 76 -8.11 9.13 11.08
C LYS A 76 -7.08 8.75 12.14
N ALA A 77 -5.83 9.16 11.95
CA ALA A 77 -4.75 8.92 12.91
C ALA A 77 -4.88 9.77 14.17
N GLY A 78 -5.58 10.91 14.10
CA GLY A 78 -5.78 11.84 15.20
C GLY A 78 -4.65 12.87 15.38
N SER A 79 -3.42 12.54 14.96
CA SER A 79 -2.27 13.46 15.02
C SER A 79 -1.31 13.21 13.85
N LYS A 80 -0.37 14.14 13.64
CA LYS A 80 0.72 13.98 12.69
C LYS A 80 1.69 12.89 13.10
N GLU A 81 1.94 12.73 14.37
CA GLU A 81 2.80 11.71 14.96
C GLU A 81 2.22 10.31 14.72
N SER A 82 0.93 10.11 15.03
CA SER A 82 0.23 8.86 14.78
C SER A 82 0.13 8.55 13.28
N PHE A 83 -0.07 9.57 12.43
CA PHE A 83 -0.02 9.42 10.98
C PHE A 83 1.37 8.94 10.53
N LYS A 84 2.44 9.62 10.98
CA LYS A 84 3.83 9.23 10.65
C LYS A 84 4.13 7.80 11.10
N LYS A 85 3.70 7.42 12.31
CA LYS A 85 3.87 6.06 12.83
C LYS A 85 3.28 5.01 11.88
N VAL A 86 2.05 5.23 11.36
CA VAL A 86 1.38 4.28 10.46
C VAL A 86 1.96 4.33 9.05
N ASP A 87 2.11 5.53 8.49
CA ASP A 87 2.40 5.73 7.06
C ASP A 87 3.91 5.78 6.74
N LEU A 88 4.78 5.78 7.74
CA LEU A 88 6.22 5.73 7.59
C LEU A 88 6.82 4.61 8.45
N ASP A 89 6.74 4.73 9.79
CA ASP A 89 7.54 3.92 10.69
C ASP A 89 7.14 2.43 10.60
N TYR A 90 5.86 2.09 10.61
CA TYR A 90 5.40 0.70 10.40
C TYR A 90 5.73 0.18 9.00
N CYS A 91 5.54 1.00 7.97
CA CYS A 91 5.85 0.59 6.59
C CYS A 91 7.34 0.24 6.44
N LEU A 92 8.24 1.06 6.99
CA LEU A 92 9.68 0.82 6.98
C LEU A 92 10.06 -0.41 7.81
N GLY A 93 9.49 -0.54 9.02
CA GLY A 93 9.76 -1.66 9.90
C GLY A 93 9.41 -3.01 9.26
N PHE A 94 8.22 -3.12 8.69
CA PHE A 94 7.80 -4.34 7.99
C PHE A 94 8.59 -4.60 6.70
N ALA A 95 8.95 -3.56 5.94
CA ALA A 95 9.81 -3.70 4.78
C ALA A 95 11.19 -4.27 5.15
N LYS A 96 11.80 -3.76 6.23
CA LYS A 96 13.07 -4.26 6.76
C LYS A 96 12.97 -5.73 7.18
N LYS A 97 11.95 -6.09 7.98
CA LYS A 97 11.74 -7.48 8.40
C LYS A 97 11.48 -8.42 7.20
N ALA A 98 10.75 -7.96 6.18
CA ALA A 98 10.56 -8.75 4.96
C ALA A 98 11.88 -8.95 4.20
N ARG A 99 12.72 -7.94 4.11
CA ARG A 99 14.05 -8.05 3.48
C ARG A 99 14.94 -9.04 4.24
N GLU A 100 14.93 -8.99 5.56
CA GLU A 100 15.61 -9.94 6.45
C GLU A 100 15.08 -11.38 6.28
N SER A 101 13.80 -11.55 5.98
CA SER A 101 13.15 -12.83 5.70
C SER A 101 13.23 -13.26 4.21
N GLY A 102 14.16 -12.70 3.45
CA GLY A 102 14.47 -13.13 2.08
C GLY A 102 13.64 -12.48 0.99
N ALA A 103 12.80 -11.47 1.29
CA ALA A 103 12.07 -10.76 0.26
C ALA A 103 13.04 -10.04 -0.71
N THR A 104 12.86 -10.30 -1.99
CA THR A 104 13.62 -9.65 -3.07
C THR A 104 12.80 -8.59 -3.79
N THR A 105 11.48 -8.62 -3.63
CA THR A 105 10.55 -7.69 -4.28
C THR A 105 9.67 -6.99 -3.27
N ILE A 106 9.49 -5.68 -3.45
CA ILE A 106 8.54 -4.87 -2.70
C ILE A 106 7.62 -4.10 -3.64
N SER A 107 6.31 -4.11 -3.35
CA SER A 107 5.31 -3.27 -4.00
C SER A 107 4.65 -2.36 -2.96
N LEU A 108 4.77 -1.05 -3.14
CA LEU A 108 4.38 -0.03 -2.16
C LEU A 108 3.34 0.93 -2.75
N VAL A 109 2.27 1.19 -2.00
CA VAL A 109 1.31 2.25 -2.32
C VAL A 109 1.66 3.52 -1.55
N THR A 110 1.83 4.60 -2.28
CA THR A 110 2.05 5.93 -1.70
C THR A 110 0.98 6.93 -2.13
N SER A 111 1.31 7.98 -2.79
CA SER A 111 0.37 8.99 -3.30
C SER A 111 1.00 9.80 -4.41
N ILE A 112 0.20 10.21 -5.38
CA ILE A 112 0.64 11.20 -6.37
C ILE A 112 1.20 12.44 -5.67
N GLY A 113 2.34 12.93 -6.16
CA GLY A 113 3.01 14.10 -5.61
C GLY A 113 3.85 13.81 -4.35
N ALA A 114 4.06 12.54 -3.95
CA ALA A 114 4.98 12.18 -2.89
C ALA A 114 6.38 12.76 -3.15
N ASN A 115 6.88 13.55 -2.19
CA ASN A 115 8.18 14.20 -2.31
C ASN A 115 8.73 14.52 -0.91
N ALA A 116 9.92 14.02 -0.60
CA ALA A 116 10.57 14.22 0.71
C ALA A 116 10.84 15.68 1.07
N ASP A 117 10.96 16.56 0.07
CA ASP A 117 11.21 18.00 0.24
C ASP A 117 9.91 18.83 0.28
N SER A 118 8.75 18.18 0.15
CA SER A 118 7.47 18.87 0.15
C SER A 118 7.22 19.62 1.45
N LYS A 119 6.66 20.85 1.34
CA LYS A 119 6.15 21.61 2.50
C LYS A 119 4.87 20.97 3.08
N ASN A 120 4.15 20.19 2.29
CA ASN A 120 2.97 19.44 2.74
C ASN A 120 3.43 18.21 3.54
N PHE A 121 3.04 18.13 4.81
CA PHE A 121 3.46 17.05 5.72
C PHE A 121 3.10 15.65 5.20
N TYR A 122 1.90 15.46 4.64
CA TYR A 122 1.45 14.19 4.07
C TYR A 122 2.38 13.75 2.92
N LEU A 123 2.58 14.63 1.92
CA LEU A 123 3.42 14.33 0.76
C LEU A 123 4.88 14.13 1.14
N LYS A 124 5.37 14.93 2.12
CA LYS A 124 6.71 14.78 2.68
C LYS A 124 6.91 13.41 3.32
N THR A 125 5.94 12.94 4.11
CA THR A 125 6.00 11.63 4.77
C THR A 125 6.03 10.50 3.74
N LYS A 126 5.18 10.58 2.70
CA LYS A 126 5.15 9.59 1.62
C LYS A 126 6.45 9.60 0.79
N GLY A 127 6.99 10.77 0.49
CA GLY A 127 8.27 10.89 -0.22
C GLY A 127 9.46 10.34 0.58
N LYS A 128 9.48 10.56 1.90
CA LYS A 128 10.49 9.95 2.77
C LYS A 128 10.41 8.43 2.75
N LEU A 129 9.19 7.85 2.85
CA LEU A 129 8.99 6.42 2.75
C LEU A 129 9.55 5.86 1.42
N GLU A 130 9.26 6.50 0.30
CA GLU A 130 9.77 6.08 -1.01
C GLU A 130 11.30 6.09 -1.07
N ASN A 131 11.93 7.14 -0.55
CA ASN A 131 13.39 7.28 -0.57
C ASN A 131 14.05 6.19 0.29
N GLU A 132 13.56 5.93 1.49
CA GLU A 132 14.09 4.89 2.38
C GLU A 132 13.94 3.49 1.75
N ILE A 133 12.77 3.17 1.18
CA ILE A 133 12.54 1.87 0.53
C ILE A 133 13.50 1.64 -0.64
N LYS A 134 13.78 2.67 -1.45
CA LYS A 134 14.71 2.58 -2.59
C LYS A 134 16.13 2.19 -2.17
N THR A 135 16.53 2.48 -0.93
CA THR A 135 17.88 2.20 -0.40
C THR A 135 17.96 0.91 0.40
N MET A 136 16.85 0.18 0.62
CA MET A 136 16.81 -1.04 1.45
C MET A 136 17.40 -2.30 0.78
N GLY A 137 17.84 -2.21 -0.48
CA GLY A 137 18.49 -3.32 -1.18
C GLY A 137 17.54 -4.42 -1.66
N PHE A 138 16.27 -4.10 -1.98
CA PHE A 138 15.40 -4.98 -2.76
C PHE A 138 15.88 -5.05 -4.21
N ASP A 139 15.79 -6.23 -4.82
CA ASP A 139 16.13 -6.42 -6.24
C ASP A 139 15.08 -5.74 -7.15
N SER A 140 13.83 -5.67 -6.68
CA SER A 140 12.73 -5.02 -7.38
C SER A 140 11.90 -4.14 -6.44
N VAL A 141 11.72 -2.87 -6.81
CA VAL A 141 10.94 -1.89 -6.05
C VAL A 141 9.85 -1.32 -6.96
N ASN A 142 8.59 -1.59 -6.67
CA ASN A 142 7.44 -1.08 -7.40
C ASN A 142 6.68 -0.08 -6.54
N ILE A 143 6.65 1.20 -6.93
CA ILE A 143 5.97 2.26 -6.20
C ILE A 143 4.74 2.71 -6.97
N PHE A 144 3.58 2.53 -6.39
CA PHE A 144 2.29 2.93 -6.95
C PHE A 144 1.85 4.25 -6.32
N GLN A 145 1.73 5.28 -7.14
CA GLN A 145 1.33 6.63 -6.75
C GLN A 145 -0.08 6.94 -7.29
N PRO A 146 -1.15 6.38 -6.72
CA PRO A 146 -2.49 6.70 -7.15
C PRO A 146 -2.86 8.15 -6.83
N GLY A 147 -3.75 8.71 -7.66
CA GLY A 147 -4.50 9.91 -7.33
C GLY A 147 -5.59 9.63 -6.30
N LEU A 148 -6.78 10.23 -6.48
CA LEU A 148 -7.93 9.98 -5.63
C LEU A 148 -8.45 8.54 -5.82
N LEU A 149 -8.44 7.75 -4.76
CA LEU A 149 -8.95 6.37 -4.80
C LEU A 149 -10.47 6.34 -4.71
N LEU A 150 -11.10 5.68 -5.68
CA LEU A 150 -12.53 5.36 -5.69
C LEU A 150 -12.75 3.91 -5.22
N GLY A 151 -13.83 3.69 -4.49
CA GLY A 151 -14.28 2.37 -4.04
C GLY A 151 -15.20 2.44 -2.84
N ASN A 152 -15.97 1.37 -2.62
CA ASN A 152 -16.82 1.25 -1.44
C ASN A 152 -15.94 1.07 -0.21
N ARG A 153 -16.01 2.01 0.71
CA ARG A 153 -15.40 1.93 2.04
C ARG A 153 -16.51 1.88 3.07
N ASP A 154 -16.26 1.14 4.14
CA ASP A 154 -17.17 1.09 5.30
C ASP A 154 -17.29 2.47 5.99
N GLU A 155 -16.45 3.43 5.62
CA GLU A 155 -16.42 4.80 6.17
C GLU A 155 -16.49 5.83 5.03
N ILE A 156 -17.52 6.66 5.05
CA ILE A 156 -17.66 7.83 4.16
C ILE A 156 -16.64 8.90 4.60
N ARG A 157 -15.68 9.21 3.75
CA ARG A 157 -14.82 10.38 3.94
C ARG A 157 -15.56 11.60 3.38
N PRO A 158 -15.93 12.60 4.20
CA PRO A 158 -16.80 13.71 3.75
C PRO A 158 -16.25 14.49 2.55
N LEU A 159 -14.93 14.62 2.44
CA LEU A 159 -14.26 15.24 1.28
C LEU A 159 -14.27 14.35 0.03
N GLU A 160 -14.34 13.02 0.20
CA GLU A 160 -14.44 12.07 -0.91
C GLU A 160 -15.86 12.00 -1.47
N PHE A 161 -16.90 12.24 -0.67
CA PHE A 161 -18.28 12.32 -1.15
C PHE A 161 -18.50 13.53 -2.09
N LEU A 162 -17.96 14.70 -1.73
CA LEU A 162 -17.89 15.84 -2.66
C LEU A 162 -16.98 15.53 -3.87
N GLY A 163 -15.92 14.75 -3.68
CA GLY A 163 -15.00 14.30 -4.73
C GLY A 163 -15.60 13.26 -5.67
N GLN A 164 -16.48 12.36 -5.23
CA GLN A 164 -17.11 11.35 -6.09
C GLN A 164 -18.06 11.96 -7.13
N TYR A 165 -18.89 12.92 -6.74
CA TYR A 165 -19.75 13.65 -7.67
C TYR A 165 -18.99 14.73 -8.46
N GLY A 166 -17.99 15.39 -7.85
CA GLY A 166 -17.12 16.35 -8.52
C GLY A 166 -16.00 15.69 -9.35
N SER A 167 -15.60 14.47 -9.04
CA SER A 167 -14.49 13.77 -9.72
C SER A 167 -14.79 13.49 -11.19
N PHE A 168 -16.04 13.21 -11.54
CA PHE A 168 -16.44 13.02 -12.94
C PHE A 168 -16.24 14.31 -13.75
N LEU A 169 -16.67 15.44 -13.22
CA LEU A 169 -16.46 16.74 -13.85
C LEU A 169 -14.98 17.14 -13.84
N LEU A 170 -14.29 16.94 -12.71
CA LEU A 170 -12.85 17.24 -12.60
C LEU A 170 -12.02 16.37 -13.54
N ASN A 171 -12.31 15.08 -13.65
CA ASN A 171 -11.63 14.17 -14.58
C ASN A 171 -11.78 14.59 -16.03
N MET A 172 -12.88 15.28 -16.39
CA MET A 172 -13.14 15.78 -17.74
C MET A 172 -12.20 16.93 -18.12
N PHE A 173 -11.69 17.68 -17.12
CA PHE A 173 -10.75 18.80 -17.32
C PHE A 173 -9.27 18.41 -17.12
N LEU A 174 -8.98 17.19 -16.64
CA LEU A 174 -7.62 16.72 -16.42
C LEU A 174 -7.08 16.03 -17.68
N PHE A 175 -6.50 16.80 -18.60
CA PHE A 175 -5.88 16.33 -19.83
C PHE A 175 -4.35 16.41 -19.79
N GLY A 176 -3.67 15.72 -20.71
CA GLY A 176 -2.22 15.77 -20.85
C GLY A 176 -1.49 15.32 -19.58
N SER A 177 -0.56 16.12 -19.08
CA SER A 177 0.22 15.86 -17.87
C SER A 177 -0.62 15.83 -16.57
N LEU A 178 -1.85 16.36 -16.61
CA LEU A 178 -2.77 16.35 -15.47
C LEU A 178 -3.58 15.04 -15.35
N LYS A 179 -3.52 14.15 -16.31
CA LYS A 179 -4.19 12.83 -16.26
C LYS A 179 -3.82 12.02 -15.01
N LYS A 180 -2.59 12.17 -14.52
CA LYS A 180 -2.10 11.49 -13.32
C LYS A 180 -2.86 11.85 -12.03
N TYR A 181 -3.60 12.96 -12.00
CA TYR A 181 -4.43 13.38 -10.86
C TYR A 181 -5.87 12.89 -10.94
N ARG A 182 -6.24 12.15 -12.00
CA ARG A 182 -7.57 11.54 -12.10
C ARG A 182 -7.82 10.55 -10.97
N SER A 183 -9.08 10.45 -10.61
CA SER A 183 -9.51 9.40 -9.68
C SER A 183 -9.42 8.02 -10.32
N ILE A 184 -9.03 7.05 -9.52
CA ILE A 184 -8.86 5.66 -9.94
C ILE A 184 -9.55 4.70 -8.98
N GLU A 185 -10.15 3.63 -9.50
CA GLU A 185 -10.69 2.55 -8.70
C GLU A 185 -9.56 1.79 -7.98
N ALA A 186 -9.76 1.51 -6.69
CA ALA A 186 -8.78 0.77 -5.90
C ALA A 186 -8.54 -0.65 -6.42
N SER A 187 -9.54 -1.26 -7.04
CA SER A 187 -9.43 -2.55 -7.73
C SER A 187 -8.39 -2.52 -8.84
N LYS A 188 -8.34 -1.43 -9.64
CA LYS A 188 -7.35 -1.27 -10.72
C LYS A 188 -5.92 -1.13 -10.17
N VAL A 189 -5.76 -0.40 -9.06
CA VAL A 189 -4.45 -0.31 -8.39
C VAL A 189 -4.02 -1.69 -7.86
N ALA A 190 -4.92 -2.40 -7.21
CA ALA A 190 -4.66 -3.75 -6.69
C ALA A 190 -4.31 -4.73 -7.81
N HIS A 191 -5.04 -4.69 -8.94
CA HIS A 191 -4.75 -5.51 -10.12
C HIS A 191 -3.36 -5.20 -10.70
N ALA A 192 -2.99 -3.92 -10.81
CA ALA A 192 -1.67 -3.51 -11.26
C ALA A 192 -0.57 -4.00 -10.29
N MET A 193 -0.81 -3.93 -8.98
CA MET A 193 0.12 -4.45 -7.96
C MET A 193 0.30 -5.97 -8.08
N ALA A 194 -0.80 -6.72 -8.24
CA ALA A 194 -0.76 -8.19 -8.39
C ALA A 194 -0.04 -8.64 -9.66
N ASN A 195 0.07 -7.77 -10.67
CA ASN A 195 0.76 -8.02 -11.94
C ASN A 195 2.06 -7.22 -12.07
N SER A 196 2.56 -6.63 -10.97
CA SER A 196 3.78 -5.82 -11.02
C SER A 196 4.98 -6.65 -11.49
N PRO A 197 5.78 -6.12 -12.42
CA PRO A 197 6.94 -6.82 -12.95
C PRO A 197 8.06 -6.91 -11.90
N ASN A 198 8.90 -7.93 -12.02
CA ASN A 198 10.16 -8.04 -11.27
C ASN A 198 11.25 -7.18 -11.94
N ASN A 199 11.07 -5.86 -11.95
CA ASN A 199 12.01 -4.90 -12.53
C ASN A 199 12.75 -4.14 -11.43
N ASN A 200 13.95 -3.64 -11.71
CA ASN A 200 14.83 -3.02 -10.71
C ASN A 200 14.17 -1.85 -9.95
N LEU A 201 13.53 -0.92 -10.66
CA LEU A 201 12.75 0.18 -10.08
C LEU A 201 11.63 0.59 -11.03
N SER A 202 10.38 0.55 -10.56
CA SER A 202 9.23 1.03 -11.30
C SER A 202 8.45 2.05 -10.49
N LEU A 203 8.39 3.28 -10.98
CA LEU A 203 7.50 4.31 -10.47
C LEU A 203 6.23 4.32 -11.34
N ILE A 204 5.11 3.91 -10.77
CA ILE A 204 3.87 3.69 -11.50
C ILE A 204 2.86 4.76 -11.10
N HIS A 205 2.67 5.75 -11.97
CA HIS A 205 1.56 6.69 -11.87
C HIS A 205 0.32 6.04 -12.47
N ILE A 206 -0.68 5.87 -11.66
CA ILE A 206 -1.95 5.23 -12.06
C ILE A 206 -3.09 6.21 -11.88
#